data_90b656e81ace390d25bb6cb314550b75
#
_entry.id   90b656e81ace390d25bb6cb314550b75
#
_cell.length_a   1.000
_cell.length_b   1.000
_cell.length_c   1.000
_cell.angle_alpha   90.00
_cell.angle_beta   90.00
_cell.angle_gamma   90.00
#
_symmetry.space_group_name_H-M   'P 1'
#
loop_
_entity.id
_entity.type
_entity.pdbx_description
1 polymer ?
#
loop_
_entity_poly.entity_id
_entity_poly.type
_entity_poly.pdbx_seq_one_letter_code
_entity_poly.pdbx_strand_id
1 'polypeptide(L)'
;MVYNVLYKGDIAMEIKRKIYSKLLKWKQETNGSKALLIEGARRIGKSTVAEEFGRNEYKSYVLIDFNKASNTIIKAFDNLNDLDTFFQIISLEMNVRLFKRESLIIFDEIQRFPQARQAIKYLVEDGRYDYLETGSLISIKENVENITLPSEERKIRMYPVDFEEFMIYMGEELLFEYIKNCWDKKKPLDEKMHAKIMYLFKEDTFNKLGYRHH
;
A
#
# COMPACT_ATOMS: atom_id res chain seq x y z
N MET A 1 13.54 6.13 4.91
CA MET A 1 13.50 5.82 6.35
C MET A 1 12.36 4.85 6.57
N VAL A 2 12.67 3.59 6.84
CA VAL A 2 11.69 2.47 6.90
C VAL A 2 11.04 2.51 8.28
N TYR A 3 9.75 2.84 8.34
CA TYR A 3 9.02 3.04 9.61
C TYR A 3 8.10 1.90 10.01
N ASN A 4 8.30 0.67 9.51
CA ASN A 4 7.46 -0.47 9.90
C ASN A 4 8.28 -1.71 10.31
N VAL A 5 9.53 -1.53 10.69
CA VAL A 5 10.37 -2.63 11.16
C VAL A 5 10.59 -2.46 12.66
N LEU A 6 9.89 -3.25 13.45
CA LEU A 6 10.21 -3.44 14.86
C LEU A 6 11.13 -4.66 14.97
N TYR A 7 12.22 -4.51 15.69
CA TYR A 7 13.15 -5.60 15.92
C TYR A 7 12.71 -6.43 17.11
N LYS A 8 12.46 -7.72 16.89
CA LYS A 8 12.40 -8.73 17.96
C LYS A 8 13.60 -9.66 17.72
N GLY A 9 14.75 -9.29 18.28
CA GLY A 9 16.01 -9.94 17.93
C GLY A 9 16.49 -9.51 16.52
N ASP A 10 17.49 -10.13 15.96
CA ASP A 10 18.11 -9.79 14.68
C ASP A 10 17.28 -10.07 13.41
N ILE A 11 15.96 -10.32 13.55
CA ILE A 11 15.05 -10.54 12.42
C ILE A 11 14.06 -9.39 12.34
N ALA A 12 14.12 -8.63 11.25
CA ALA A 12 13.10 -7.65 10.93
C ALA A 12 11.77 -8.37 10.68
N MET A 13 10.79 -8.24 11.59
CA MET A 13 9.46 -8.80 11.40
C MET A 13 8.57 -7.78 10.69
N GLU A 14 8.03 -8.18 9.56
CA GLU A 14 7.10 -7.36 8.77
C GLU A 14 5.67 -7.54 9.29
N ILE A 15 4.94 -6.44 9.48
CA ILE A 15 3.57 -6.50 9.98
C ILE A 15 2.67 -6.98 8.85
N LYS A 16 2.02 -8.13 9.00
CA LYS A 16 1.00 -8.60 8.07
C LYS A 16 -0.22 -7.67 8.09
N ARG A 17 -0.41 -6.94 7.02
CA ARG A 17 -1.49 -5.96 6.88
C ARG A 17 -2.73 -6.60 6.25
N LYS A 18 -3.91 -6.38 6.84
CA LYS A 18 -5.21 -6.88 6.32
C LYS A 18 -5.50 -6.41 4.90
N ILE A 19 -4.98 -5.23 4.54
CA ILE A 19 -5.15 -4.70 3.19
C ILE A 19 -4.52 -5.61 2.13
N TYR A 20 -3.50 -6.40 2.46
CA TYR A 20 -2.81 -7.28 1.51
C TYR A 20 -3.77 -8.27 0.82
N SER A 21 -4.72 -8.84 1.57
CA SER A 21 -5.76 -9.70 1.00
C SER A 21 -6.65 -8.99 -0.03
N LYS A 22 -6.88 -7.68 0.16
CA LYS A 22 -7.63 -6.85 -0.80
C LYS A 22 -6.82 -6.59 -2.07
N LEU A 23 -5.49 -6.46 -1.95
CA LEU A 23 -4.58 -6.33 -3.10
C LEU A 23 -4.60 -7.62 -3.94
N LEU A 24 -4.50 -8.79 -3.30
CA LEU A 24 -4.61 -10.09 -3.98
C LEU A 24 -5.94 -10.23 -4.72
N LYS A 25 -7.03 -9.89 -4.04
CA LYS A 25 -8.37 -9.91 -4.64
C LYS A 25 -8.48 -8.97 -5.84
N TRP A 26 -7.95 -7.76 -5.74
CA TRP A 26 -7.90 -6.81 -6.87
C TRP A 26 -7.15 -7.41 -8.06
N LYS A 27 -5.94 -7.93 -7.86
CA LYS A 27 -5.13 -8.54 -8.91
C LYS A 27 -5.89 -9.65 -9.64
N GLN A 28 -6.54 -10.55 -8.89
CA GLN A 28 -7.30 -11.68 -9.44
C GLN A 28 -8.56 -11.23 -10.19
N GLU A 29 -9.35 -10.31 -9.60
CA GLU A 29 -10.63 -9.90 -10.17
C GLU A 29 -10.48 -9.01 -11.39
N THR A 30 -9.49 -8.12 -11.42
CA THR A 30 -9.35 -7.13 -12.49
C THR A 30 -8.46 -7.62 -13.62
N ASN A 31 -7.53 -8.50 -13.34
CA ASN A 31 -6.57 -9.01 -14.32
C ASN A 31 -5.99 -7.89 -15.21
N GLY A 32 -5.62 -6.76 -14.60
CA GLY A 32 -5.04 -5.58 -15.25
C GLY A 32 -6.01 -4.62 -15.93
N SER A 33 -7.31 -4.90 -15.89
CA SER A 33 -8.32 -4.01 -16.49
C SER A 33 -8.60 -2.75 -15.66
N LYS A 34 -8.07 -2.66 -14.44
CA LYS A 34 -8.20 -1.50 -13.55
C LYS A 34 -6.96 -1.31 -12.71
N ALA A 35 -6.49 -0.07 -12.61
CA ALA A 35 -5.51 0.34 -11.62
C ALA A 35 -6.11 0.31 -10.21
N LEU A 36 -5.26 0.27 -9.19
CA LEU A 36 -5.68 0.31 -7.79
C LEU A 36 -5.07 1.51 -7.07
N LEU A 37 -5.90 2.37 -6.50
CA LEU A 37 -5.48 3.44 -5.61
C LEU A 37 -5.65 3.04 -4.14
N ILE A 38 -4.54 3.00 -3.40
CA ILE A 38 -4.52 2.89 -1.94
C ILE A 38 -4.55 4.30 -1.35
N GLU A 39 -5.71 4.70 -0.83
CA GLU A 39 -5.85 5.97 -0.11
C GLU A 39 -5.82 5.77 1.41
N GLY A 40 -5.31 6.76 2.15
CA GLY A 40 -5.29 6.70 3.61
C GLY A 40 -4.43 7.79 4.23
N ALA A 41 -4.38 7.85 5.56
CA ALA A 41 -3.57 8.84 6.27
C ALA A 41 -2.08 8.76 5.87
N ARG A 42 -1.34 9.83 6.14
CA ARG A 42 0.11 9.83 5.94
C ARG A 42 0.79 8.87 6.92
N ARG A 43 1.92 8.27 6.52
CA ARG A 43 2.79 7.43 7.36
C ARG A 43 2.14 6.17 7.95
N ILE A 44 1.10 5.61 7.33
CA ILE A 44 0.49 4.34 7.75
C ILE A 44 1.02 3.11 7.02
N GLY A 45 2.07 3.27 6.19
CA GLY A 45 2.73 2.17 5.49
C GLY A 45 2.15 1.82 4.12
N LYS A 46 1.48 2.76 3.42
CA LYS A 46 0.92 2.51 2.08
C LYS A 46 1.98 2.09 1.06
N SER A 47 3.05 2.88 0.96
CA SER A 47 4.16 2.61 0.03
C SER A 47 4.86 1.29 0.36
N THR A 48 5.05 0.99 1.65
CA THR A 48 5.65 -0.26 2.12
C THR A 48 4.84 -1.48 1.69
N VAL A 49 3.52 -1.46 1.91
CA VAL A 49 2.62 -2.56 1.50
C VAL A 49 2.56 -2.69 -0.02
N ALA A 50 2.57 -1.57 -0.75
CA ALA A 50 2.57 -1.58 -2.21
C ALA A 50 3.86 -2.22 -2.76
N GLU A 51 5.01 -1.87 -2.17
CA GLU A 51 6.31 -2.42 -2.54
C GLU A 51 6.44 -3.90 -2.18
N GLU A 52 6.01 -4.29 -0.97
CA GLU A 52 5.92 -5.69 -0.55
C GLU A 52 5.08 -6.51 -1.53
N PHE A 53 3.91 -6.00 -1.90
CA PHE A 53 3.03 -6.63 -2.87
C PHE A 53 3.69 -6.77 -4.24
N GLY A 54 4.38 -5.74 -4.72
CA GLY A 54 5.14 -5.79 -5.98
C GLY A 54 6.24 -6.86 -5.94
N ARG A 55 6.96 -6.94 -4.83
CA ARG A 55 8.06 -7.90 -4.63
C ARG A 55 7.58 -9.35 -4.58
N ASN A 56 6.44 -9.58 -3.93
CA ASN A 56 5.97 -10.95 -3.67
C ASN A 56 5.09 -11.51 -4.80
N GLU A 57 4.34 -10.64 -5.49
CA GLU A 57 3.28 -11.07 -6.41
C GLU A 57 3.62 -10.87 -7.89
N TYR A 58 4.75 -10.20 -8.20
CA TYR A 58 5.17 -9.91 -9.57
C TYR A 58 6.63 -10.32 -9.80
N LYS A 59 6.95 -10.60 -11.05
CA LYS A 59 8.32 -10.93 -11.48
C LYS A 59 9.27 -9.75 -11.37
N SER A 60 8.76 -8.54 -11.59
CA SER A 60 9.44 -7.29 -11.31
C SER A 60 8.44 -6.20 -10.93
N TYR A 61 8.91 -5.19 -10.24
CA TYR A 61 8.12 -4.00 -9.98
C TYR A 61 8.99 -2.74 -10.08
N VAL A 62 8.33 -1.62 -10.31
CA VAL A 62 8.92 -0.28 -10.28
C VAL A 62 8.12 0.56 -9.31
N LEU A 63 8.80 1.28 -8.41
CA LEU A 63 8.19 2.27 -7.53
C LEU A 63 8.68 3.66 -7.92
N ILE A 64 7.79 4.51 -8.40
CA ILE A 64 8.04 5.90 -8.76
C ILE A 64 7.46 6.79 -7.66
N ASP A 65 8.33 7.28 -6.76
CA ASP A 65 7.97 8.25 -5.72
C ASP A 65 7.99 9.66 -6.33
N PHE A 66 6.81 10.26 -6.53
CA PHE A 66 6.69 11.60 -7.12
C PHE A 66 7.20 12.74 -6.23
N ASN A 67 7.62 12.48 -4.99
CA ASN A 67 8.42 13.46 -4.23
C ASN A 67 9.87 13.53 -4.71
N LYS A 68 10.37 12.50 -5.42
CA LYS A 68 11.79 12.33 -5.77
C LYS A 68 12.01 11.94 -7.24
N ALA A 69 10.94 11.85 -8.03
CA ALA A 69 11.03 11.45 -9.43
C ALA A 69 11.96 12.39 -10.22
N SER A 70 12.79 11.80 -11.07
CA SER A 70 13.70 12.56 -11.93
C SER A 70 12.91 13.39 -12.98
N ASN A 71 13.52 14.46 -13.45
CA ASN A 71 12.92 15.24 -14.54
C ASN A 71 12.71 14.39 -15.81
N THR A 72 13.52 13.37 -16.03
CA THR A 72 13.37 12.43 -17.15
C THR A 72 12.07 11.64 -17.03
N ILE A 73 11.78 11.11 -15.84
CA ILE A 73 10.52 10.41 -15.57
C ILE A 73 9.32 11.35 -15.71
N ILE A 74 9.40 12.55 -15.15
CA ILE A 74 8.30 13.54 -15.24
C ILE A 74 8.01 13.90 -16.69
N LYS A 75 9.03 14.18 -17.50
CA LYS A 75 8.87 14.52 -18.93
C LYS A 75 8.37 13.34 -19.78
N ALA A 76 8.58 12.10 -19.36
CA ALA A 76 8.05 10.96 -20.08
C ALA A 76 6.50 10.97 -20.16
N PHE A 77 5.84 11.59 -19.18
CA PHE A 77 4.37 11.75 -19.19
C PHE A 77 3.87 12.78 -20.18
N ASP A 78 4.73 13.62 -20.76
CA ASP A 78 4.34 14.63 -21.76
C ASP A 78 3.96 13.99 -23.12
N ASN A 79 4.43 12.76 -23.39
CA ASN A 79 4.18 12.06 -24.66
C ASN A 79 3.67 10.63 -24.45
N LEU A 80 2.46 10.49 -23.96
CA LEU A 80 1.80 9.19 -23.77
C LEU A 80 1.25 8.59 -25.07
N ASN A 81 1.41 9.26 -26.21
CA ASN A 81 1.08 8.67 -27.52
C ASN A 81 2.09 7.62 -27.95
N ASP A 82 3.31 7.66 -27.39
CA ASP A 82 4.37 6.67 -27.59
C ASP A 82 4.68 5.95 -26.28
N LEU A 83 3.83 4.97 -25.95
CA LEU A 83 3.99 4.17 -24.74
C LEU A 83 5.23 3.25 -24.77
N ASP A 84 5.75 2.90 -25.95
CA ASP A 84 6.97 2.12 -26.06
C ASP A 84 8.16 2.91 -25.53
N THR A 85 8.32 4.15 -25.97
CA THR A 85 9.33 5.06 -25.46
C THR A 85 9.11 5.38 -23.99
N PHE A 86 7.86 5.59 -23.56
CA PHE A 86 7.53 5.83 -22.15
C PHE A 86 8.04 4.69 -21.23
N PHE A 87 7.70 3.43 -21.53
CA PHE A 87 8.13 2.30 -20.71
C PHE A 87 9.62 2.01 -20.82
N GLN A 88 10.23 2.31 -21.95
CA GLN A 88 11.68 2.22 -22.11
C GLN A 88 12.40 3.21 -21.18
N ILE A 89 11.94 4.46 -21.11
CA ILE A 89 12.48 5.48 -20.19
C ILE A 89 12.33 5.02 -18.74
N ILE A 90 11.13 4.57 -18.34
CA ILE A 90 10.91 4.06 -16.97
C ILE A 90 11.85 2.90 -16.65
N SER A 91 11.99 1.95 -17.57
CA SER A 91 12.85 0.78 -17.39
C SER A 91 14.33 1.16 -17.21
N LEU A 92 14.82 2.12 -18.01
CA LEU A 92 16.20 2.59 -17.95
C LEU A 92 16.48 3.43 -16.68
N GLU A 93 15.62 4.40 -16.39
CA GLU A 93 15.77 5.29 -15.21
C GLU A 93 15.71 4.52 -13.88
N MET A 94 14.83 3.53 -13.82
CA MET A 94 14.65 2.72 -12.61
C MET A 94 15.57 1.48 -12.59
N ASN A 95 16.33 1.23 -13.67
CA ASN A 95 17.18 0.06 -13.85
C ASN A 95 16.42 -1.26 -13.58
N VAL A 96 15.19 -1.39 -14.07
CA VAL A 96 14.33 -2.55 -13.88
C VAL A 96 13.80 -3.03 -15.23
N ARG A 97 13.94 -4.32 -15.50
CA ARG A 97 13.33 -4.95 -16.69
C ARG A 97 11.83 -5.18 -16.43
N LEU A 98 11.00 -4.67 -17.32
CA LEU A 98 9.56 -4.86 -17.29
C LEU A 98 9.13 -6.06 -18.15
N PHE A 99 8.20 -6.88 -17.64
CA PHE A 99 7.66 -8.07 -18.31
C PHE A 99 6.15 -7.91 -18.48
N LYS A 100 5.66 -8.09 -19.71
CA LYS A 100 4.23 -7.97 -20.02
C LYS A 100 3.39 -8.88 -19.13
N ARG A 101 2.38 -8.33 -18.46
CA ARG A 101 1.46 -8.97 -17.52
C ARG A 101 2.11 -9.60 -16.27
N GLU A 102 3.41 -9.42 -16.07
CA GLU A 102 4.17 -9.94 -14.92
C GLU A 102 4.90 -8.85 -14.14
N SER A 103 4.70 -7.56 -14.49
CA SER A 103 5.29 -6.42 -13.77
C SER A 103 4.23 -5.49 -13.21
N LEU A 104 4.54 -4.92 -12.04
CA LEU A 104 3.75 -3.90 -11.38
C LEU A 104 4.44 -2.54 -11.45
N ILE A 105 3.72 -1.51 -11.85
CA ILE A 105 4.19 -0.13 -11.78
C ILE A 105 3.45 0.57 -10.64
N ILE A 106 4.21 1.06 -9.65
CA ILE A 106 3.69 1.72 -8.45
C ILE A 106 3.96 3.22 -8.58
N PHE A 107 2.90 4.01 -8.55
CA PHE A 107 2.94 5.46 -8.49
C PHE A 107 2.72 5.91 -7.04
N ASP A 108 3.81 6.23 -6.35
CA ASP A 108 3.76 6.64 -4.94
C ASP A 108 3.57 8.14 -4.79
N GLU A 109 2.75 8.54 -3.82
CA GLU A 109 2.38 9.95 -3.55
C GLU A 109 1.77 10.64 -4.80
N ILE A 110 0.84 9.95 -5.48
CA ILE A 110 0.24 10.36 -6.78
C ILE A 110 -0.33 11.77 -6.80
N GLN A 111 -0.73 12.32 -5.63
CA GLN A 111 -1.22 13.71 -5.54
C GLN A 111 -0.14 14.75 -5.80
N ARG A 112 1.15 14.37 -5.83
CA ARG A 112 2.25 15.27 -6.16
C ARG A 112 2.39 15.51 -7.67
N PHE A 113 1.88 14.56 -8.45
CA PHE A 113 1.92 14.65 -9.91
C PHE A 113 0.60 14.18 -10.54
N PRO A 114 -0.42 15.06 -10.56
CA PRO A 114 -1.77 14.71 -11.03
C PRO A 114 -1.83 14.19 -12.47
N GLN A 115 -0.88 14.58 -13.33
CA GLN A 115 -0.80 14.09 -14.72
C GLN A 115 -0.60 12.57 -14.77
N ALA A 116 0.17 11.98 -13.86
CA ALA A 116 0.33 10.54 -13.81
C ALA A 116 -1.00 9.83 -13.54
N ARG A 117 -1.85 10.42 -12.69
CA ARG A 117 -3.19 9.89 -12.42
C ARG A 117 -4.10 9.99 -13.63
N GLN A 118 -4.02 11.06 -14.40
CA GLN A 118 -4.76 11.18 -15.67
C GLN A 118 -4.26 10.16 -16.71
N ALA A 119 -2.96 9.83 -16.68
CA ALA A 119 -2.36 8.86 -17.56
C ALA A 119 -2.88 7.41 -17.33
N ILE A 120 -3.39 7.11 -16.14
CA ILE A 120 -3.87 5.76 -15.76
C ILE A 120 -4.84 5.18 -16.79
N LYS A 121 -5.74 5.99 -17.34
CA LYS A 121 -6.67 5.54 -18.38
C LYS A 121 -5.91 4.92 -19.56
N TYR A 122 -4.96 5.64 -20.12
CA TYR A 122 -4.18 5.20 -21.28
C TYR A 122 -3.28 4.02 -20.96
N LEU A 123 -2.68 4.02 -19.77
CA LEU A 123 -1.79 2.97 -19.30
C LEU A 123 -2.53 1.65 -19.06
N VAL A 124 -3.72 1.70 -18.48
CA VAL A 124 -4.58 0.52 -18.27
C VAL A 124 -5.13 0.01 -19.60
N GLU A 125 -5.54 0.91 -20.50
CA GLU A 125 -6.03 0.55 -21.85
C GLU A 125 -4.96 -0.17 -22.68
N ASP A 126 -3.69 0.22 -22.56
CA ASP A 126 -2.54 -0.46 -23.18
C ASP A 126 -2.39 -1.92 -22.69
N GLY A 127 -2.71 -2.22 -21.44
CA GLY A 127 -2.84 -3.56 -20.87
C GLY A 127 -1.52 -4.32 -20.66
N ARG A 128 -0.35 -3.70 -20.84
CA ARG A 128 0.95 -4.37 -20.67
C ARG A 128 1.31 -4.67 -19.24
N TYR A 129 0.93 -3.81 -18.30
CA TYR A 129 1.33 -3.89 -16.89
C TYR A 129 0.15 -3.65 -15.96
N ASP A 130 0.31 -4.02 -14.70
CA ASP A 130 -0.63 -3.64 -13.64
C ASP A 130 -0.15 -2.35 -12.96
N TYR A 131 -1.09 -1.53 -12.48
CA TYR A 131 -0.80 -0.23 -11.89
C TYR A 131 -1.38 -0.11 -10.51
N LEU A 132 -0.54 0.31 -9.55
CA LEU A 132 -0.93 0.58 -8.18
C LEU A 132 -0.54 2.01 -7.83
N GLU A 133 -1.46 2.76 -7.26
CA GLU A 133 -1.25 4.12 -6.83
C GLU A 133 -1.33 4.22 -5.32
N THR A 134 -0.52 5.07 -4.71
CA THR A 134 -0.71 5.43 -3.31
C THR A 134 -0.93 6.93 -3.18
N GLY A 135 -1.71 7.33 -2.19
CA GLY A 135 -1.89 8.75 -1.95
C GLY A 135 -2.52 9.07 -0.59
N SER A 136 -2.29 10.30 -0.15
CA SER A 136 -2.89 10.83 1.07
C SER A 136 -4.33 11.25 0.81
N LEU A 137 -5.27 10.76 1.65
CA LEU A 137 -6.71 11.03 1.52
C LEU A 137 -7.05 12.52 1.45
N ILE A 138 -6.39 13.34 2.28
CA ILE A 138 -6.63 14.80 2.34
C ILE A 138 -6.12 15.45 1.05
N SER A 139 -4.88 15.17 0.68
CA SER A 139 -4.24 15.79 -0.48
C SER A 139 -4.87 15.35 -1.82
N ILE A 140 -5.41 14.12 -1.89
CA ILE A 140 -6.16 13.66 -3.05
C ILE A 140 -7.45 14.48 -3.21
N LYS A 141 -8.18 14.76 -2.13
CA LYS A 141 -9.41 15.55 -2.19
C LYS A 141 -9.16 17.01 -2.59
N GLU A 142 -8.09 17.62 -2.10
CA GLU A 142 -7.72 19.00 -2.41
C GLU A 142 -7.31 19.20 -3.88
N ASN A 143 -6.70 18.19 -4.49
CA ASN A 143 -6.19 18.27 -5.88
C ASN A 143 -7.15 17.74 -6.94
N VAL A 144 -8.36 17.30 -6.57
CA VAL A 144 -9.33 16.66 -7.49
C VAL A 144 -10.28 17.67 -8.14
N GLU A 145 -10.34 18.93 -7.69
CA GLU A 145 -11.30 19.91 -8.22
C GLU A 145 -11.16 20.17 -9.74
N ASN A 146 -10.03 19.76 -10.36
CA ASN A 146 -9.76 19.97 -11.79
C ASN A 146 -9.35 18.70 -12.56
N ILE A 147 -9.56 17.50 -12.02
CA ILE A 147 -9.12 16.25 -12.65
C ILE A 147 -10.30 15.31 -12.86
N THR A 148 -10.49 14.87 -14.10
CA THR A 148 -11.40 13.76 -14.42
C THR A 148 -10.81 12.47 -13.81
N LEU A 149 -11.51 11.90 -12.84
CA LEU A 149 -11.11 10.62 -12.24
C LEU A 149 -11.21 9.51 -13.28
N PRO A 150 -10.16 8.69 -13.46
CA PRO A 150 -10.23 7.57 -14.40
C PRO A 150 -11.30 6.57 -13.96
N SER A 151 -12.17 6.16 -14.88
CA SER A 151 -13.12 5.05 -14.65
C SER A 151 -12.40 3.70 -14.49
N GLU A 152 -11.15 3.63 -14.91
CA GLU A 152 -10.24 2.50 -14.85
C GLU A 152 -9.54 2.37 -13.48
N GLU A 153 -9.86 3.25 -12.52
CA GLU A 153 -9.30 3.23 -11.16
C GLU A 153 -10.27 2.58 -10.15
N ARG A 154 -9.81 1.61 -9.38
CA ARG A 154 -10.48 1.09 -8.18
C ARG A 154 -9.82 1.67 -6.94
N LYS A 155 -10.59 2.04 -5.93
CA LYS A 155 -10.08 2.63 -4.68
C LYS A 155 -10.26 1.67 -3.52
N ILE A 156 -9.23 1.60 -2.69
CA ILE A 156 -9.32 0.96 -1.38
C ILE A 156 -8.73 1.89 -0.32
N ARG A 157 -9.34 1.84 0.86
CA ARG A 157 -8.86 2.63 1.99
C ARG A 157 -8.00 1.77 2.90
N MET A 158 -6.82 2.28 3.21
CA MET A 158 -5.92 1.75 4.22
C MET A 158 -6.07 2.55 5.52
N TYR A 159 -6.10 1.84 6.63
CA TYR A 159 -6.17 2.40 7.97
C TYR A 159 -4.84 2.18 8.68
N PRO A 160 -4.58 2.88 9.80
CA PRO A 160 -3.49 2.53 10.71
C PRO A 160 -3.55 1.06 11.13
N VAL A 161 -2.43 0.54 11.64
CA VAL A 161 -2.37 -0.81 12.23
C VAL A 161 -3.46 -0.92 13.31
N ASP A 162 -4.33 -1.91 13.19
CA ASP A 162 -5.35 -2.17 14.20
C ASP A 162 -4.86 -3.16 15.26
N PHE A 163 -5.65 -3.36 16.31
CA PHE A 163 -5.27 -4.21 17.42
C PHE A 163 -5.08 -5.69 17.02
N GLU A 164 -5.84 -6.19 16.04
CA GLU A 164 -5.67 -7.55 15.52
C GLU A 164 -4.33 -7.69 14.77
N GLU A 165 -4.04 -6.76 13.84
CA GLU A 165 -2.75 -6.73 13.13
C GLU A 165 -1.57 -6.64 14.10
N PHE A 166 -1.74 -5.85 15.17
CA PHE A 166 -0.76 -5.73 16.23
C PHE A 166 -0.59 -7.03 17.03
N MET A 167 -1.69 -7.67 17.44
CA MET A 167 -1.64 -8.93 18.18
C MET A 167 -0.98 -10.05 17.36
N ILE A 168 -1.30 -10.15 16.08
CA ILE A 168 -0.66 -11.09 15.13
C ILE A 168 0.84 -10.81 15.05
N TYR A 169 1.22 -9.54 14.92
CA TYR A 169 2.63 -9.14 14.89
C TYR A 169 3.39 -9.53 16.17
N MET A 170 2.75 -9.42 17.33
CA MET A 170 3.33 -9.81 18.62
C MET A 170 3.37 -11.35 18.81
N GLY A 171 2.83 -12.14 17.89
CA GLY A 171 2.71 -13.58 18.01
C GLY A 171 1.60 -14.03 18.98
N GLU A 172 0.64 -13.15 19.25
CA GLU A 172 -0.48 -13.38 20.16
C GLU A 172 -1.79 -13.66 19.40
N GLU A 173 -1.71 -14.31 18.26
CA GLU A 173 -2.85 -14.63 17.40
C GLU A 173 -3.93 -15.45 18.13
N LEU A 174 -3.49 -16.48 18.87
CA LEU A 174 -4.41 -17.33 19.67
C LEU A 174 -5.14 -16.52 20.76
N LEU A 175 -4.46 -15.55 21.36
CA LEU A 175 -5.09 -14.69 22.36
C LEU A 175 -6.15 -13.79 21.71
N PHE A 176 -5.90 -13.30 20.50
CA PHE A 176 -6.88 -12.53 19.75
C PHE A 176 -8.09 -13.38 19.34
N GLU A 177 -7.88 -14.61 18.88
CA GLU A 177 -8.95 -15.58 18.61
C GLU A 177 -9.81 -15.88 19.85
N TYR A 178 -9.16 -16.02 21.01
CA TYR A 178 -9.86 -16.17 22.29
C TYR A 178 -10.75 -14.97 22.60
N ILE A 179 -10.27 -13.74 22.41
CA ILE A 179 -11.08 -12.51 22.57
C ILE A 179 -12.31 -12.56 21.68
N LYS A 180 -12.15 -12.87 20.39
CA LYS A 180 -13.26 -12.95 19.42
C LYS A 180 -14.28 -14.01 19.85
N ASN A 181 -13.81 -15.19 20.26
CA ASN A 181 -14.68 -16.28 20.71
C ASN A 181 -15.50 -15.90 21.97
N CYS A 182 -14.87 -15.21 22.94
CA CYS A 182 -15.56 -14.70 24.11
C CYS A 182 -16.63 -13.66 23.73
N TRP A 183 -16.29 -12.74 22.82
CA TRP A 183 -17.21 -11.72 22.29
C TRP A 183 -18.43 -12.35 21.59
N ASP A 184 -18.20 -13.28 20.68
CA ASP A 184 -19.27 -13.92 19.89
C ASP A 184 -20.20 -14.74 20.79
N LYS A 185 -19.64 -15.40 21.82
CA LYS A 185 -20.40 -16.19 22.80
C LYS A 185 -20.96 -15.36 23.95
N LYS A 186 -20.72 -14.03 23.98
CA LYS A 186 -21.10 -13.14 25.09
C LYS A 186 -20.64 -13.63 26.46
N LYS A 187 -19.42 -14.20 26.51
CA LYS A 187 -18.78 -14.65 27.74
C LYS A 187 -17.73 -13.65 28.21
N PRO A 188 -17.59 -13.44 29.53
CA PRO A 188 -16.50 -12.62 30.04
C PRO A 188 -15.14 -13.25 29.72
N LEU A 189 -14.11 -12.41 29.59
CA LEU A 189 -12.73 -12.86 29.52
C LEU A 189 -12.29 -13.39 30.89
N ASP A 190 -11.42 -14.40 30.89
CA ASP A 190 -10.71 -14.80 32.10
C ASP A 190 -9.86 -13.64 32.64
N GLU A 191 -9.79 -13.48 33.98
CA GLU A 191 -9.10 -12.35 34.61
C GLU A 191 -7.62 -12.25 34.23
N LYS A 192 -6.91 -13.39 34.14
CA LYS A 192 -5.50 -13.41 33.75
C LYS A 192 -5.31 -13.02 32.30
N MET A 193 -6.21 -13.51 31.42
CA MET A 193 -6.19 -13.14 29.99
C MET A 193 -6.54 -11.67 29.80
N HIS A 194 -7.53 -11.16 30.54
CA HIS A 194 -7.86 -9.75 30.56
C HIS A 194 -6.67 -8.88 30.97
N ALA A 195 -5.97 -9.25 32.06
CA ALA A 195 -4.80 -8.53 32.53
C ALA A 195 -3.67 -8.52 31.48
N LYS A 196 -3.43 -9.66 30.80
CA LYS A 196 -2.44 -9.76 29.71
C LYS A 196 -2.82 -8.87 28.53
N ILE A 197 -4.09 -8.87 28.12
CA ILE A 197 -4.59 -8.02 27.02
C ILE A 197 -4.42 -6.53 27.39
N MET A 198 -4.79 -6.15 28.61
CA MET A 198 -4.64 -4.77 29.08
C MET A 198 -3.18 -4.33 29.21
N TYR A 199 -2.28 -5.26 29.55
CA TYR A 199 -0.84 -5.02 29.53
C TYR A 199 -0.36 -4.74 28.09
N LEU A 200 -0.71 -5.59 27.11
CA LEU A 200 -0.37 -5.39 25.70
C LEU A 200 -0.96 -4.10 25.13
N PHE A 201 -2.13 -3.70 25.61
CA PHE A 201 -2.77 -2.46 25.19
C PHE A 201 -2.12 -1.21 25.82
N LYS A 202 -1.68 -1.30 27.08
CA LYS A 202 -1.08 -0.20 27.85
C LYS A 202 0.42 -0.04 27.58
N GLU A 203 1.13 -1.15 27.32
CA GLU A 203 2.49 -1.00 26.85
C GLU A 203 2.43 -0.16 25.59
N ASP A 204 3.06 0.95 25.63
CA ASP A 204 3.21 2.02 24.64
C ASP A 204 3.62 1.53 23.23
N THR A 205 3.08 0.36 22.87
CA THR A 205 3.38 -0.36 21.63
C THR A 205 2.77 0.39 20.46
N PHE A 206 1.65 1.09 20.69
CA PHE A 206 1.14 2.04 19.69
C PHE A 206 2.11 3.19 19.47
N ASN A 207 2.82 3.68 20.50
CA ASN A 207 3.87 4.69 20.35
C ASN A 207 5.14 4.13 19.69
N LYS A 208 5.44 2.84 19.89
CA LYS A 208 6.56 2.16 19.22
C LYS A 208 6.25 1.90 17.73
N LEU A 209 4.99 1.80 17.33
CA LEU A 209 4.55 1.70 15.94
C LEU A 209 4.59 3.04 15.17
N GLY A 210 5.17 4.08 15.74
CA GLY A 210 5.38 5.37 15.06
C GLY A 210 4.27 6.39 15.24
N TYR A 211 3.31 6.14 16.12
CA TYR A 211 2.32 7.14 16.57
C TYR A 211 2.84 8.02 17.70
N ARG A 212 4.02 8.63 17.54
CA ARG A 212 4.35 9.80 18.37
C ARG A 212 3.57 10.97 17.79
N HIS A 213 2.60 11.45 18.57
CA HIS A 213 2.03 12.77 18.37
C HIS A 213 3.17 13.80 18.47
N HIS A 214 3.41 14.53 17.37
CA HIS A 214 4.08 15.82 17.40
C HIS A 214 3.01 16.89 17.32
#